data_d897b53b50f3f424e702b2d87ce5e0d6
#
_entry.id   d897b53b50f3f424e702b2d87ce5e0d6
#
_cell.length_a   1.000
_cell.length_b   1.000
_cell.length_c   1.000
_cell.angle_alpha   90.00
_cell.angle_beta   90.00
_cell.angle_gamma   90.00
#
_symmetry.space_group_name_H-M   'P 1'
#
loop_
_entity.id
_entity.type
_entity.pdbx_description
1 polymer ?
#
loop_
_entity_poly.entity_id
_entity_poly.type
_entity_poly.pdbx_seq_one_letter_code
_entity_poly.pdbx_strand_id
1 'polypeptide(L)'
;MKGCILISFLLVSFVFSFQAYGQDARKMAKKLNAGIDRKLDSLTVIKADTIAYYKAIKHLMRDAVLCDHFDAMADKKGRSNPRYRFLNQKRLSSFLPLLVDAGMYEYGLRKNDEAMQYFKLYLDCIDGPLFHGNDNHRGLVAYYVSLLSYGKENYAEAERYADVALKDANYAKGAAEIKINCMKTHLYTEVDSAKYITALTSLYDMAPSNDIYYKMLIDYYSGLKDKQQQLAKFAEMDLQKHPKNRRAWVLKGDIEMQKKRWDDAICSFKQAIAIDSNYEQAVYNIGVCYVSKAEELRDSLMNGRRKLPKKDRNQVKELYQTARTWLVQTSVLDDKQQIVAWKRLLNEVDKVLGLQTK
;
A
#
# COMPACT_ATOMS: atom_id res chain seq x y z
N MET A 1 29.77 6.89 -11.33
CA MET A 1 29.80 7.40 -9.95
C MET A 1 29.71 6.19 -9.03
N LYS A 2 30.71 5.97 -8.21
CA LYS A 2 30.87 4.77 -7.37
C LYS A 2 29.90 4.91 -6.18
N GLY A 3 28.87 4.05 -6.12
CA GLY A 3 27.96 4.00 -4.99
C GLY A 3 28.69 3.45 -3.76
N CYS A 4 28.86 4.28 -2.75
CA CYS A 4 29.19 3.82 -1.41
C CYS A 4 28.03 3.00 -0.87
N ILE A 5 28.23 1.70 -0.77
CA ILE A 5 27.37 0.80 -0.01
C ILE A 5 27.61 1.16 1.47
N LEU A 6 26.67 1.91 2.04
CA LEU A 6 26.60 2.08 3.47
C LEU A 6 26.15 0.75 4.07
N ILE A 7 27.11 -0.02 4.58
CA ILE A 7 26.86 -1.18 5.44
C ILE A 7 26.08 -0.66 6.63
N SER A 8 24.82 -1.06 6.75
CA SER A 8 23.89 -0.60 7.78
C SER A 8 24.37 -1.06 9.14
N PHE A 9 24.72 -0.11 9.96
CA PHE A 9 25.37 -0.19 11.25
C PHE A 9 24.46 -0.78 12.35
N LEU A 10 24.24 -2.09 12.35
CA LEU A 10 23.93 -2.82 13.59
C LEU A 10 25.21 -3.30 14.31
N LEU A 11 26.37 -2.92 13.79
CA LEU A 11 27.69 -3.10 14.44
C LEU A 11 28.10 -1.90 15.30
N VAL A 12 27.27 -0.88 15.47
CA VAL A 12 27.64 0.42 16.04
C VAL A 12 27.48 0.51 17.56
N SER A 13 27.34 -0.55 18.30
CA SER A 13 27.61 -0.47 19.75
C SER A 13 29.03 -0.86 20.14
N PHE A 14 29.92 -1.03 19.18
CA PHE A 14 31.37 -1.15 19.42
C PHE A 14 32.15 -0.22 18.48
N VAL A 15 31.92 1.08 18.62
CA VAL A 15 32.91 2.06 18.14
C VAL A 15 34.09 2.03 19.09
N PHE A 16 34.90 0.99 18.99
CA PHE A 16 36.30 1.17 19.25
C PHE A 16 36.89 1.83 18.01
N SER A 17 37.42 3.02 18.17
CA SER A 17 38.32 3.66 17.21
C SER A 17 39.56 2.78 17.03
N PHE A 18 39.43 1.70 16.28
CA PHE A 18 40.54 0.84 15.91
C PHE A 18 41.08 1.28 14.56
N GLN A 19 42.13 2.07 14.59
CA GLN A 19 43.18 1.92 13.62
C GLN A 19 43.82 0.53 13.86
N ALA A 20 43.09 -0.56 13.55
CA ALA A 20 43.62 -1.91 13.59
C ALA A 20 44.59 -2.05 12.44
N TYR A 21 45.89 -1.95 12.69
CA TYR A 21 46.91 -2.39 11.75
C TYR A 21 46.57 -3.81 11.29
N GLY A 22 46.67 -4.11 10.00
CA GLY A 22 46.25 -5.37 9.36
C GLY A 22 46.75 -6.68 10.03
N GLN A 23 47.72 -6.59 10.96
CA GLN A 23 48.16 -7.72 11.78
C GLN A 23 47.15 -8.11 12.89
N ASP A 24 46.48 -7.13 13.50
CA ASP A 24 45.50 -7.37 14.56
C ASP A 24 44.18 -7.83 13.95
N ALA A 25 43.81 -7.31 12.77
CA ALA A 25 42.69 -7.79 11.99
C ALA A 25 42.81 -9.27 11.63
N ARG A 26 43.99 -9.70 11.16
CA ARG A 26 44.25 -11.13 10.87
C ARG A 26 44.21 -12.05 12.09
N LYS A 27 44.70 -11.57 13.25
CA LYS A 27 44.57 -12.32 14.52
C LYS A 27 43.10 -12.48 14.90
N MET A 28 42.30 -11.41 14.76
CA MET A 28 40.88 -11.43 15.01
C MET A 28 40.13 -12.39 14.07
N ALA A 29 40.39 -12.34 12.77
CA ALA A 29 39.83 -13.27 11.81
C ALA A 29 40.15 -14.72 12.16
N LYS A 30 41.41 -15.05 12.50
CA LYS A 30 41.82 -16.38 12.93
C LYS A 30 41.06 -16.83 14.21
N LYS A 31 40.92 -15.95 15.20
CA LYS A 31 40.18 -16.24 16.44
C LYS A 31 38.70 -16.51 16.17
N LEU A 32 38.07 -15.70 15.32
CA LEU A 32 36.67 -15.86 14.91
C LEU A 32 36.47 -17.16 14.13
N ASN A 33 37.37 -17.48 13.17
CA ASN A 33 37.29 -18.71 12.42
C ASN A 33 37.38 -19.96 13.34
N ALA A 34 38.30 -19.98 14.29
CA ALA A 34 38.37 -21.05 15.30
C ALA A 34 37.14 -21.10 16.22
N GLY A 35 36.49 -19.96 16.45
CA GLY A 35 35.19 -19.89 17.14
C GLY A 35 34.04 -20.49 16.32
N ILE A 36 34.05 -20.27 15.01
CA ILE A 36 33.10 -20.86 14.07
C ILE A 36 33.21 -22.38 14.08
N ASP A 37 34.44 -22.95 14.01
CA ASP A 37 34.67 -24.40 14.08
C ASP A 37 34.00 -25.00 15.31
N ARG A 38 34.29 -24.48 16.50
CA ARG A 38 33.71 -24.95 17.78
C ARG A 38 32.18 -24.85 17.83
N LYS A 39 31.62 -23.78 17.24
CA LYS A 39 30.15 -23.60 17.19
C LYS A 39 29.50 -24.60 16.25
N LEU A 40 30.12 -24.92 15.12
CA LEU A 40 29.61 -25.92 14.18
C LEU A 40 29.55 -27.30 14.87
N ASP A 41 30.60 -27.67 15.61
CA ASP A 41 30.63 -28.94 16.37
C ASP A 41 29.48 -28.98 17.42
N SER A 42 29.19 -27.88 18.07
CA SER A 42 28.14 -27.83 19.10
C SER A 42 26.72 -27.89 18.55
N LEU A 43 26.49 -27.49 17.29
CA LEU A 43 25.15 -27.45 16.69
C LEU A 43 24.49 -28.82 16.61
N THR A 44 25.26 -29.89 16.44
CA THR A 44 24.74 -31.27 16.38
C THR A 44 24.09 -31.66 17.68
N VAL A 45 24.60 -31.19 18.82
CA VAL A 45 24.12 -31.53 20.15
C VAL A 45 22.84 -30.78 20.51
N ILE A 46 22.75 -29.49 20.11
CA ILE A 46 21.65 -28.61 20.51
C ILE A 46 20.46 -28.64 19.52
N LYS A 47 20.54 -29.39 18.44
CA LYS A 47 19.52 -29.39 17.36
C LYS A 47 18.11 -29.77 17.85
N ALA A 48 17.99 -30.49 18.95
CA ALA A 48 16.71 -30.90 19.54
C ALA A 48 15.95 -29.71 20.18
N ASP A 49 16.65 -28.66 20.64
CA ASP A 49 16.06 -27.42 21.16
C ASP A 49 16.04 -26.35 20.07
N THR A 50 14.87 -26.18 19.46
CA THR A 50 14.68 -25.22 18.35
C THR A 50 15.14 -23.79 18.69
N ILE A 51 14.83 -23.31 19.89
CA ILE A 51 15.18 -21.94 20.31
C ILE A 51 16.69 -21.81 20.51
N ALA A 52 17.30 -22.77 21.22
CA ALA A 52 18.75 -22.77 21.42
C ALA A 52 19.48 -22.92 20.07
N TYR A 53 18.96 -23.78 19.19
CA TYR A 53 19.52 -23.99 17.86
C TYR A 53 19.50 -22.72 17.01
N TYR A 54 18.37 -22.03 16.92
CA TYR A 54 18.27 -20.75 16.18
C TYR A 54 19.17 -19.66 16.76
N LYS A 55 19.26 -19.56 18.08
CA LYS A 55 20.19 -18.62 18.74
C LYS A 55 21.65 -18.94 18.38
N ALA A 56 22.02 -20.21 18.39
CA ALA A 56 23.38 -20.64 18.03
C ALA A 56 23.69 -20.34 16.57
N ILE A 57 22.76 -20.55 15.64
CA ILE A 57 22.90 -20.17 14.23
C ILE A 57 23.08 -18.67 14.09
N LYS A 58 22.28 -17.85 14.79
CA LYS A 58 22.44 -16.38 14.77
C LYS A 58 23.86 -15.97 15.17
N HIS A 59 24.38 -16.53 16.25
CA HIS A 59 25.74 -16.24 16.70
C HIS A 59 26.82 -16.74 15.72
N LEU A 60 26.61 -17.93 15.14
CA LEU A 60 27.52 -18.50 14.14
C LEU A 60 27.61 -17.61 12.91
N MET A 61 26.47 -17.22 12.33
CA MET A 61 26.41 -16.42 11.11
C MET A 61 26.95 -15.00 11.33
N ARG A 62 26.67 -14.41 12.48
CA ARG A 62 27.24 -13.12 12.89
C ARG A 62 28.78 -13.16 12.99
N ASP A 63 29.32 -14.22 13.61
CA ASP A 63 30.77 -14.40 13.70
C ASP A 63 31.38 -14.63 12.31
N ALA A 64 30.67 -15.29 11.40
CA ALA A 64 31.14 -15.50 10.04
C ALA A 64 31.25 -14.19 9.25
N VAL A 65 30.25 -13.32 9.33
CA VAL A 65 30.30 -11.99 8.71
C VAL A 65 31.44 -11.15 9.30
N LEU A 66 31.60 -11.17 10.63
CA LEU A 66 32.71 -10.47 11.30
C LEU A 66 34.07 -11.05 10.90
N CYS A 67 34.19 -12.37 10.80
CA CYS A 67 35.41 -13.03 10.36
C CYS A 67 35.78 -12.59 8.94
N ASP A 68 34.82 -12.56 8.01
CA ASP A 68 35.05 -12.11 6.65
C ASP A 68 35.45 -10.64 6.56
N HIS A 69 34.82 -9.78 7.37
CA HIS A 69 35.15 -8.38 7.47
C HIS A 69 36.61 -8.16 7.88
N PHE A 70 37.06 -8.80 8.98
CA PHE A 70 38.43 -8.66 9.44
C PHE A 70 39.46 -9.33 8.52
N ASP A 71 39.07 -10.47 7.90
CA ASP A 71 39.96 -11.20 6.97
C ASP A 71 40.15 -10.45 5.65
N ALA A 72 39.17 -9.63 5.24
CA ALA A 72 39.23 -8.79 4.05
C ALA A 72 39.93 -7.44 4.26
N MET A 73 40.28 -7.08 5.50
CA MET A 73 41.01 -5.83 5.77
C MET A 73 42.40 -5.87 5.09
N ALA A 74 42.69 -4.78 4.42
CA ALA A 74 43.98 -4.63 3.71
C ALA A 74 45.22 -4.72 4.65
N ASP A 75 46.29 -5.34 4.18
CA ASP A 75 47.58 -5.33 4.86
C ASP A 75 48.24 -3.94 4.79
N LYS A 76 49.41 -3.79 5.41
CA LYS A 76 50.20 -2.54 5.38
C LYS A 76 50.60 -2.09 3.97
N LYS A 77 50.47 -2.99 2.96
CA LYS A 77 50.75 -2.71 1.53
C LYS A 77 49.47 -2.47 0.73
N GLY A 78 48.31 -2.31 1.40
CA GLY A 78 47.03 -2.07 0.75
C GLY A 78 46.40 -3.30 0.05
N ARG A 79 46.91 -4.51 0.30
CA ARG A 79 46.45 -5.73 -0.35
C ARG A 79 45.43 -6.45 0.53
N SER A 80 44.27 -6.76 -0.05
CA SER A 80 43.23 -7.60 0.58
C SER A 80 43.29 -9.00 -0.02
N ASN A 81 43.41 -10.02 0.85
CA ASN A 81 43.38 -11.42 0.43
C ASN A 81 42.70 -12.25 1.56
N PRO A 82 41.37 -12.33 1.56
CA PRO A 82 40.63 -13.07 2.60
C PRO A 82 40.88 -14.58 2.47
N ARG A 83 41.38 -15.19 3.53
CA ARG A 83 41.78 -16.60 3.61
C ARG A 83 40.62 -17.53 3.93
N TYR A 84 39.67 -17.05 4.75
CA TYR A 84 38.59 -17.85 5.31
C TYR A 84 37.29 -17.73 4.53
N ARG A 85 37.15 -16.76 3.62
CA ARG A 85 35.89 -16.48 2.87
C ARG A 85 35.35 -17.70 2.18
N PHE A 86 36.15 -18.33 1.30
CA PHE A 86 35.70 -19.49 0.52
C PHE A 86 35.30 -20.67 1.43
N LEU A 87 36.10 -20.97 2.46
CA LEU A 87 35.81 -22.03 3.41
C LEU A 87 34.49 -21.75 4.16
N ASN A 88 34.32 -20.53 4.69
CA ASN A 88 33.14 -20.14 5.43
C ASN A 88 31.90 -20.10 4.55
N GLN A 89 32.00 -19.61 3.33
CA GLN A 89 30.93 -19.64 2.34
C GLN A 89 30.45 -21.08 2.11
N LYS A 90 31.36 -22.00 1.81
CA LYS A 90 31.02 -23.39 1.52
C LYS A 90 30.31 -24.10 2.67
N ARG A 91 30.79 -23.90 3.91
CA ARG A 91 30.27 -24.63 5.08
C ARG A 91 29.07 -23.99 5.76
N LEU A 92 28.82 -22.68 5.50
CA LEU A 92 27.79 -21.92 6.19
C LEU A 92 26.60 -21.51 5.31
N SER A 93 26.70 -21.62 3.99
CA SER A 93 25.59 -21.23 3.09
C SER A 93 24.28 -21.96 3.38
N SER A 94 24.34 -23.20 3.85
CA SER A 94 23.14 -23.99 4.23
C SER A 94 22.41 -23.45 5.47
N PHE A 95 23.04 -22.58 6.27
CA PHE A 95 22.43 -21.95 7.44
C PHE A 95 21.71 -20.64 7.10
N LEU A 96 21.90 -20.07 5.91
CA LEU A 96 21.21 -18.83 5.52
C LEU A 96 19.68 -18.95 5.58
N PRO A 97 19.04 -19.97 4.99
CA PRO A 97 17.58 -20.14 5.09
C PRO A 97 17.09 -20.26 6.54
N LEU A 98 17.90 -20.84 7.42
CA LEU A 98 17.53 -21.02 8.82
C LEU A 98 17.48 -19.70 9.60
N LEU A 99 18.14 -18.63 9.13
CA LEU A 99 17.92 -17.29 9.66
C LEU A 99 16.52 -16.77 9.33
N VAL A 100 16.03 -17.09 8.13
CA VAL A 100 14.66 -16.74 7.71
C VAL A 100 13.65 -17.53 8.53
N ASP A 101 13.85 -18.85 8.66
CA ASP A 101 12.98 -19.73 9.47
C ASP A 101 12.93 -19.25 10.93
N ALA A 102 14.07 -18.91 11.51
CA ALA A 102 14.16 -18.38 12.87
C ALA A 102 13.42 -17.03 13.02
N GLY A 103 13.58 -16.14 12.04
CA GLY A 103 12.87 -14.87 12.02
C GLY A 103 11.35 -15.06 11.93
N MET A 104 10.89 -15.98 11.07
CA MET A 104 9.47 -16.31 10.95
C MET A 104 8.92 -16.99 12.22
N TYR A 105 9.70 -17.85 12.85
CA TYR A 105 9.35 -18.48 14.12
C TYR A 105 9.13 -17.45 15.24
N GLU A 106 10.09 -16.53 15.43
CA GLU A 106 9.97 -15.47 16.44
C GLU A 106 8.83 -14.49 16.11
N TYR A 107 8.61 -14.18 14.82
CA TYR A 107 7.48 -13.37 14.35
C TYR A 107 6.13 -14.03 14.69
N GLY A 108 5.99 -15.35 14.46
CA GLY A 108 4.81 -16.12 14.85
C GLY A 108 4.53 -16.09 16.36
N LEU A 109 5.58 -15.98 17.18
CA LEU A 109 5.48 -15.80 18.63
C LEU A 109 5.25 -14.33 19.05
N ARG A 110 5.05 -13.40 18.10
CA ARG A 110 4.93 -11.95 18.32
C ARG A 110 6.15 -11.30 18.97
N LYS A 111 7.31 -11.93 18.89
CA LYS A 111 8.60 -11.39 19.33
C LYS A 111 9.26 -10.61 18.21
N ASN A 112 8.66 -9.46 17.89
CA ASN A 112 9.01 -8.68 16.72
C ASN A 112 10.46 -8.18 16.72
N ASP A 113 11.03 -7.89 17.88
CA ASP A 113 12.41 -7.44 18.02
C ASP A 113 13.42 -8.54 17.70
N GLU A 114 13.17 -9.74 18.17
CA GLU A 114 13.97 -10.92 17.89
C GLU A 114 13.85 -11.29 16.40
N ALA A 115 12.64 -11.32 15.85
CA ALA A 115 12.41 -11.57 14.43
C ALA A 115 13.21 -10.59 13.56
N MET A 116 13.15 -9.29 13.89
CA MET A 116 13.88 -8.23 13.19
C MET A 116 15.40 -8.48 13.20
N GLN A 117 15.96 -8.97 14.30
CA GLN A 117 17.40 -9.27 14.38
C GLN A 117 17.81 -10.39 13.42
N TYR A 118 17.00 -11.44 13.29
CA TYR A 118 17.26 -12.53 12.35
C TYR A 118 17.13 -12.07 10.91
N PHE A 119 16.08 -11.34 10.58
CA PHE A 119 15.84 -10.82 9.24
C PHE A 119 16.94 -9.86 8.79
N LYS A 120 17.33 -8.93 9.64
CA LYS A 120 18.43 -8.00 9.33
C LYS A 120 19.76 -8.73 9.16
N LEU A 121 20.04 -9.71 10.01
CA LEU A 121 21.26 -10.51 9.86
C LEU A 121 21.28 -11.28 8.55
N TYR A 122 20.14 -11.83 8.11
CA TYR A 122 20.04 -12.48 6.80
C TYR A 122 20.38 -11.49 5.68
N LEU A 123 19.80 -10.29 5.69
CA LEU A 123 20.07 -9.27 4.68
C LEU A 123 21.56 -8.84 4.71
N ASP A 124 22.12 -8.61 5.89
CA ASP A 124 23.54 -8.30 6.04
C ASP A 124 24.45 -9.41 5.47
N CYS A 125 24.06 -10.67 5.66
CA CYS A 125 24.79 -11.81 5.09
C CYS A 125 24.78 -11.81 3.56
N ILE A 126 23.62 -11.62 2.93
CA ILE A 126 23.48 -11.70 1.46
C ILE A 126 23.95 -10.42 0.74
N ASP A 127 23.97 -9.28 1.43
CA ASP A 127 24.51 -8.02 0.93
C ASP A 127 26.04 -7.97 1.03
N GLY A 128 26.61 -8.76 1.93
CA GLY A 128 28.03 -8.88 2.13
C GLY A 128 28.72 -9.80 1.13
N PRO A 129 30.05 -9.67 0.97
CA PRO A 129 30.82 -10.45 -0.01
C PRO A 129 30.92 -11.94 0.33
N LEU A 130 30.64 -12.32 1.60
CA LEU A 130 30.73 -13.72 2.05
C LEU A 130 29.68 -14.63 1.40
N PHE A 131 28.42 -14.14 1.25
CA PHE A 131 27.31 -14.95 0.72
C PHE A 131 26.66 -14.32 -0.52
N HIS A 132 27.39 -13.49 -1.23
CA HIS A 132 26.88 -12.82 -2.43
C HIS A 132 26.28 -13.82 -3.44
N GLY A 133 25.07 -13.50 -3.93
CA GLY A 133 24.33 -14.34 -4.88
C GLY A 133 23.37 -15.36 -4.24
N ASN A 134 23.30 -15.46 -2.91
CA ASN A 134 22.36 -16.34 -2.19
C ASN A 134 21.15 -15.55 -1.67
N ASP A 135 20.35 -14.96 -2.57
CA ASP A 135 19.32 -13.97 -2.23
C ASP A 135 17.87 -14.46 -2.43
N ASN A 136 17.65 -15.77 -2.45
CA ASN A 136 16.33 -16.41 -2.71
C ASN A 136 15.18 -15.88 -1.84
N HIS A 137 15.47 -15.40 -0.64
CA HIS A 137 14.45 -14.88 0.29
C HIS A 137 14.54 -13.37 0.50
N ARG A 138 15.26 -12.65 -0.35
CA ARG A 138 15.47 -11.20 -0.20
C ARG A 138 14.16 -10.43 -0.15
N GLY A 139 13.23 -10.69 -1.06
CA GLY A 139 11.94 -10.02 -1.13
C GLY A 139 11.09 -10.27 0.11
N LEU A 140 10.97 -11.55 0.51
CA LEU A 140 10.28 -11.96 1.74
C LEU A 140 10.82 -11.24 2.97
N VAL A 141 12.13 -11.33 3.18
CA VAL A 141 12.77 -10.78 4.39
C VAL A 141 12.68 -9.25 4.40
N ALA A 142 12.91 -8.59 3.25
CA ALA A 142 12.76 -7.15 3.13
C ALA A 142 11.32 -6.71 3.42
N TYR A 143 10.31 -7.47 2.97
CA TYR A 143 8.91 -7.18 3.30
C TYR A 143 8.66 -7.22 4.80
N TYR A 144 9.11 -8.27 5.52
CA TYR A 144 8.92 -8.34 6.97
C TYR A 144 9.71 -7.29 7.74
N VAL A 145 10.93 -6.94 7.31
CA VAL A 145 11.67 -5.82 7.91
C VAL A 145 10.92 -4.50 7.69
N SER A 146 10.39 -4.27 6.49
CA SER A 146 9.58 -3.10 6.19
C SER A 146 8.34 -3.02 7.08
N LEU A 147 7.58 -4.12 7.20
CA LEU A 147 6.37 -4.22 8.02
C LEU A 147 6.66 -3.94 9.50
N LEU A 148 7.71 -4.56 10.04
CA LEU A 148 8.11 -4.40 11.45
C LEU A 148 8.65 -2.99 11.74
N SER A 149 9.38 -2.40 10.78
CA SER A 149 9.87 -1.02 10.89
C SER A 149 8.70 -0.02 10.86
N TYR A 150 7.70 -0.25 10.00
CA TYR A 150 6.48 0.54 9.98
C TYR A 150 5.73 0.49 11.32
N GLY A 151 5.56 -0.72 11.89
CA GLY A 151 4.94 -0.90 13.21
C GLY A 151 5.69 -0.23 14.37
N LYS A 152 6.97 0.10 14.18
CA LYS A 152 7.79 0.88 15.12
C LYS A 152 7.88 2.37 14.77
N GLU A 153 7.09 2.83 13.79
CA GLU A 153 7.09 4.20 13.30
C GLU A 153 8.46 4.65 12.69
N ASN A 154 9.34 3.69 12.40
CA ASN A 154 10.59 3.96 11.67
C ASN A 154 10.30 3.98 10.16
N TYR A 155 9.61 5.04 9.71
CA TYR A 155 9.10 5.14 8.34
C TYR A 155 10.20 5.17 7.29
N ALA A 156 11.34 5.80 7.59
CA ALA A 156 12.47 5.85 6.66
C ALA A 156 13.07 4.46 6.39
N GLU A 157 13.19 3.63 7.42
CA GLU A 157 13.66 2.25 7.28
C GLU A 157 12.60 1.38 6.60
N ALA A 158 11.32 1.56 6.96
CA ALA A 158 10.20 0.85 6.36
C ALA A 158 10.13 1.09 4.85
N GLU A 159 10.22 2.35 4.40
CA GLU A 159 10.20 2.72 2.99
C GLU A 159 11.39 2.12 2.22
N ARG A 160 12.59 2.20 2.80
CA ARG A 160 13.81 1.64 2.20
C ARG A 160 13.68 0.13 1.93
N TYR A 161 13.17 -0.63 2.90
CA TYR A 161 13.00 -2.07 2.73
C TYR A 161 11.76 -2.44 1.90
N ALA A 162 10.73 -1.59 1.89
CA ALA A 162 9.62 -1.73 0.94
C ALA A 162 10.13 -1.63 -0.51
N ASP A 163 11.05 -0.71 -0.82
CA ASP A 163 11.65 -0.59 -2.17
C ASP A 163 12.42 -1.85 -2.59
N VAL A 164 12.99 -2.57 -1.65
CA VAL A 164 13.63 -3.87 -1.93
C VAL A 164 12.57 -4.94 -2.20
N ALA A 165 11.54 -5.01 -1.36
CA ALA A 165 10.47 -6.00 -1.46
C ALA A 165 9.59 -5.80 -2.70
N LEU A 166 9.44 -4.56 -3.21
CA LEU A 166 8.71 -4.25 -4.45
C LEU A 166 9.24 -5.01 -5.69
N LYS A 167 10.51 -5.45 -5.66
CA LYS A 167 11.13 -6.21 -6.76
C LYS A 167 10.70 -7.68 -6.80
N ASP A 168 10.08 -8.18 -5.75
CA ASP A 168 9.56 -9.54 -5.64
C ASP A 168 8.05 -9.53 -5.87
N ALA A 169 7.59 -10.19 -6.95
CA ALA A 169 6.19 -10.19 -7.34
C ALA A 169 5.23 -10.69 -6.23
N ASN A 170 5.70 -11.60 -5.36
CA ASN A 170 4.89 -12.15 -4.27
C ASN A 170 4.62 -11.12 -3.15
N TYR A 171 5.50 -10.15 -2.99
CA TYR A 171 5.46 -9.16 -1.90
C TYR A 171 5.22 -7.73 -2.40
N ALA A 172 5.27 -7.51 -3.72
CA ALA A 172 5.19 -6.18 -4.33
C ALA A 172 3.97 -5.37 -3.88
N LYS A 173 2.80 -6.01 -3.82
CA LYS A 173 1.56 -5.34 -3.40
C LYS A 173 1.64 -4.88 -1.94
N GLY A 174 1.98 -5.78 -1.01
CA GLY A 174 2.09 -5.44 0.41
C GLY A 174 3.19 -4.42 0.69
N ALA A 175 4.31 -4.50 -0.02
CA ALA A 175 5.39 -3.52 0.06
C ALA A 175 4.96 -2.14 -0.44
N ALA A 176 4.18 -2.06 -1.53
CA ALA A 176 3.62 -0.82 -2.03
C ALA A 176 2.66 -0.18 -1.02
N GLU A 177 1.82 -0.97 -0.37
CA GLU A 177 0.92 -0.50 0.70
C GLU A 177 1.70 0.12 1.87
N ILE A 178 2.74 -0.56 2.36
CA ILE A 178 3.60 -0.03 3.43
C ILE A 178 4.27 1.27 2.99
N LYS A 179 4.86 1.29 1.78
CA LYS A 179 5.52 2.47 1.23
C LYS A 179 4.59 3.67 1.17
N ILE A 180 3.38 3.50 0.64
CA ILE A 180 2.39 4.57 0.52
C ILE A 180 1.98 5.08 1.91
N ASN A 181 1.79 4.20 2.88
CA ASN A 181 1.46 4.60 4.24
C ASN A 181 2.62 5.38 4.90
N CYS A 182 3.88 5.01 4.65
CA CYS A 182 5.04 5.78 5.09
C CYS A 182 5.06 7.16 4.43
N MET A 183 4.91 7.24 3.10
CA MET A 183 4.91 8.49 2.35
C MET A 183 3.81 9.46 2.83
N LYS A 184 2.63 8.93 3.19
CA LYS A 184 1.51 9.72 3.68
C LYS A 184 1.86 10.52 4.95
N THR A 185 2.78 10.03 5.77
CA THR A 185 3.19 10.71 7.01
C THR A 185 4.12 11.91 6.76
N HIS A 186 4.65 12.08 5.55
CA HIS A 186 5.67 13.07 5.19
C HIS A 186 5.34 13.90 3.95
N LEU A 187 4.05 14.23 3.75
CA LEU A 187 3.57 15.05 2.61
C LEU A 187 3.81 16.55 2.89
N TYR A 188 5.07 16.96 2.97
CA TYR A 188 5.40 18.35 3.31
C TYR A 188 5.65 19.25 2.10
N THR A 189 6.01 18.68 0.95
CA THR A 189 6.35 19.41 -0.26
C THR A 189 5.53 18.94 -1.47
N GLU A 190 5.51 19.77 -2.53
CA GLU A 190 4.90 19.36 -3.82
C GLU A 190 5.60 18.14 -4.42
N VAL A 191 6.92 18.01 -4.20
CA VAL A 191 7.69 16.86 -4.65
C VAL A 191 7.26 15.59 -3.93
N ASP A 192 7.03 15.66 -2.62
CA ASP A 192 6.54 14.52 -1.83
C ASP A 192 5.13 14.11 -2.28
N SER A 193 4.27 15.11 -2.50
CA SER A 193 2.92 14.89 -3.02
C SER A 193 2.93 14.24 -4.41
N ALA A 194 3.82 14.66 -5.30
CA ALA A 194 3.97 14.07 -6.64
C ALA A 194 4.47 12.62 -6.58
N LYS A 195 5.41 12.31 -5.69
CA LYS A 195 5.88 10.93 -5.46
C LYS A 195 4.77 10.05 -4.88
N TYR A 196 4.05 10.57 -3.89
CA TYR A 196 2.94 9.87 -3.24
C TYR A 196 1.85 9.50 -4.24
N ILE A 197 1.37 10.47 -5.03
CA ILE A 197 0.29 10.20 -5.99
C ILE A 197 0.74 9.23 -7.10
N THR A 198 2.00 9.30 -7.52
CA THR A 198 2.57 8.37 -8.49
C THR A 198 2.58 6.94 -7.92
N ALA A 199 3.05 6.76 -6.70
CA ALA A 199 3.09 5.47 -6.03
C ALA A 199 1.67 4.91 -5.78
N LEU A 200 0.75 5.75 -5.32
CA LEU A 200 -0.65 5.37 -5.07
C LEU A 200 -1.37 4.98 -6.37
N THR A 201 -1.14 5.72 -7.45
CA THR A 201 -1.70 5.38 -8.78
C THR A 201 -1.16 4.04 -9.26
N SER A 202 0.14 3.77 -9.10
CA SER A 202 0.74 2.49 -9.46
C SER A 202 0.15 1.33 -8.65
N LEU A 203 -0.08 1.53 -7.36
CA LEU A 203 -0.73 0.54 -6.49
C LEU A 203 -2.18 0.28 -6.91
N TYR A 204 -2.91 1.34 -7.24
CA TYR A 204 -4.27 1.24 -7.75
C TYR A 204 -4.32 0.50 -9.10
N ASP A 205 -3.41 0.80 -10.03
CA ASP A 205 -3.33 0.11 -11.33
C ASP A 205 -3.04 -1.41 -11.17
N MET A 206 -2.33 -1.83 -10.12
CA MET A 206 -2.12 -3.25 -9.79
C MET A 206 -3.40 -3.95 -9.26
N ALA A 207 -4.30 -3.21 -8.62
CA ALA A 207 -5.52 -3.75 -8.04
C ALA A 207 -6.70 -2.76 -8.16
N PRO A 208 -7.23 -2.51 -9.39
CA PRO A 208 -8.25 -1.48 -9.63
C PRO A 208 -9.59 -1.75 -8.93
N SER A 209 -9.85 -3.00 -8.54
CA SER A 209 -11.06 -3.38 -7.78
C SER A 209 -10.95 -3.08 -6.28
N ASN A 210 -9.79 -2.66 -5.78
CA ASN A 210 -9.61 -2.36 -4.37
C ASN A 210 -10.22 -1.00 -4.01
N ASP A 211 -11.28 -1.05 -3.20
CA ASP A 211 -12.02 0.14 -2.77
C ASP A 211 -11.17 1.10 -1.94
N ILE A 212 -10.21 0.59 -1.18
CA ILE A 212 -9.35 1.40 -0.31
C ILE A 212 -8.45 2.31 -1.16
N TYR A 213 -7.81 1.76 -2.20
CA TYR A 213 -6.90 2.55 -3.04
C TYR A 213 -7.65 3.62 -3.84
N TYR A 214 -8.83 3.26 -4.36
CA TYR A 214 -9.69 4.22 -5.02
C TYR A 214 -10.10 5.36 -4.09
N LYS A 215 -10.53 5.03 -2.86
CA LYS A 215 -10.86 6.02 -1.84
C LYS A 215 -9.67 6.92 -1.50
N MET A 216 -8.47 6.36 -1.34
CA MET A 216 -7.25 7.15 -1.08
C MET A 216 -6.97 8.16 -2.20
N LEU A 217 -7.20 7.79 -3.48
CA LEU A 217 -7.08 8.68 -4.62
C LEU A 217 -8.13 9.81 -4.57
N ILE A 218 -9.39 9.47 -4.29
CA ILE A 218 -10.45 10.46 -4.11
C ILE A 218 -10.13 11.43 -2.97
N ASP A 219 -9.69 10.92 -1.81
CA ASP A 219 -9.33 11.73 -0.64
C ASP A 219 -8.18 12.71 -1.00
N TYR A 220 -7.16 12.22 -1.72
CA TYR A 220 -6.06 13.05 -2.17
C TYR A 220 -6.53 14.19 -3.09
N TYR A 221 -7.25 13.86 -4.17
CA TYR A 221 -7.72 14.87 -5.12
C TYR A 221 -8.74 15.85 -4.52
N SER A 222 -9.54 15.39 -3.55
CA SER A 222 -10.50 16.23 -2.81
C SER A 222 -9.83 17.25 -1.90
N GLY A 223 -8.59 17.00 -1.47
CA GLY A 223 -7.78 17.92 -0.67
C GLY A 223 -7.12 19.06 -1.47
N LEU A 224 -7.12 18.99 -2.80
CA LEU A 224 -6.48 19.97 -3.65
C LEU A 224 -7.35 21.25 -3.82
N LYS A 225 -6.70 22.39 -4.11
CA LYS A 225 -7.39 23.68 -4.29
C LYS A 225 -8.48 23.62 -5.38
N ASP A 226 -8.16 23.04 -6.53
CA ASP A 226 -9.07 22.89 -7.67
C ASP A 226 -9.72 21.50 -7.71
N LYS A 227 -10.18 21.03 -6.55
CA LYS A 227 -10.66 19.65 -6.33
C LYS A 227 -11.63 19.14 -7.42
N GLN A 228 -12.59 19.97 -7.85
CA GLN A 228 -13.57 19.57 -8.87
C GLN A 228 -12.92 19.28 -10.22
N GLN A 229 -11.97 20.10 -10.63
CA GLN A 229 -11.24 19.89 -11.88
C GLN A 229 -10.32 18.68 -11.80
N GLN A 230 -9.64 18.50 -10.65
CA GLN A 230 -8.74 17.36 -10.43
C GLN A 230 -9.52 16.05 -10.38
N LEU A 231 -10.65 16.01 -9.68
CA LEU A 231 -11.53 14.83 -9.64
C LEU A 231 -12.11 14.50 -11.02
N ALA A 232 -12.49 15.50 -11.80
CA ALA A 232 -12.97 15.30 -13.18
C ALA A 232 -11.89 14.68 -14.06
N LYS A 233 -10.67 15.25 -14.02
CA LYS A 233 -9.52 14.70 -14.74
C LYS A 233 -9.19 13.27 -14.32
N PHE A 234 -9.22 13.01 -13.00
CA PHE A 234 -9.00 11.66 -12.48
C PHE A 234 -10.06 10.68 -12.99
N ALA A 235 -11.36 11.03 -12.91
CA ALA A 235 -12.44 10.18 -13.39
C ALA A 235 -12.29 9.85 -14.88
N GLU A 236 -11.94 10.83 -15.72
CA GLU A 236 -11.71 10.63 -17.15
C GLU A 236 -10.52 9.71 -17.42
N MET A 237 -9.38 9.94 -16.74
CA MET A 237 -8.18 9.12 -16.87
C MET A 237 -8.45 7.66 -16.42
N ASP A 238 -9.18 7.50 -15.32
CA ASP A 238 -9.51 6.17 -14.80
C ASP A 238 -10.45 5.43 -15.74
N LEU A 239 -11.45 6.09 -16.30
CA LEU A 239 -12.36 5.47 -17.29
C LEU A 239 -11.67 5.11 -18.61
N GLN A 240 -10.61 5.82 -18.99
CA GLN A 240 -9.79 5.44 -20.15
C GLN A 240 -9.02 4.14 -19.89
N LYS A 241 -8.50 3.94 -18.69
CA LYS A 241 -7.76 2.72 -18.29
C LYS A 241 -8.69 1.58 -17.88
N HIS A 242 -9.73 1.92 -17.13
CA HIS A 242 -10.66 0.98 -16.48
C HIS A 242 -12.13 1.30 -16.86
N PRO A 243 -12.54 1.09 -18.11
CA PRO A 243 -13.89 1.50 -18.59
C PRO A 243 -15.04 0.80 -17.85
N LYS A 244 -14.77 -0.32 -17.18
CA LYS A 244 -15.73 -1.05 -16.34
C LYS A 244 -15.66 -0.69 -14.86
N ASN A 245 -15.04 0.43 -14.49
CA ASN A 245 -15.04 0.90 -13.12
C ASN A 245 -16.32 1.67 -12.80
N ARG A 246 -17.30 1.00 -12.15
CA ARG A 246 -18.57 1.63 -11.75
C ARG A 246 -18.40 2.89 -10.89
N ARG A 247 -17.36 2.94 -10.04
CA ARG A 247 -17.10 4.08 -9.15
C ARG A 247 -16.65 5.32 -9.92
N ALA A 248 -15.84 5.13 -10.94
CA ALA A 248 -15.41 6.24 -11.80
C ALA A 248 -16.58 6.81 -12.61
N TRP A 249 -17.52 5.96 -13.05
CA TRP A 249 -18.77 6.42 -13.65
C TRP A 249 -19.64 7.21 -12.66
N VAL A 250 -19.74 6.77 -11.41
CA VAL A 250 -20.46 7.53 -10.37
C VAL A 250 -19.77 8.84 -10.08
N LEU A 251 -18.45 8.85 -9.89
CA LEU A 251 -17.69 10.09 -9.69
C LEU A 251 -17.91 11.09 -10.83
N LYS A 252 -17.90 10.61 -12.08
CA LYS A 252 -18.19 11.46 -13.26
C LYS A 252 -19.61 12.02 -13.17
N GLY A 253 -20.60 11.20 -12.87
CA GLY A 253 -21.99 11.62 -12.69
C GLY A 253 -22.16 12.65 -11.57
N ASP A 254 -21.50 12.46 -10.43
CA ASP A 254 -21.53 13.42 -9.32
C ASP A 254 -20.97 14.79 -9.71
N ILE A 255 -19.87 14.82 -10.49
CA ILE A 255 -19.29 16.06 -11.01
C ILE A 255 -20.23 16.73 -12.02
N GLU A 256 -20.91 15.96 -12.86
CA GLU A 256 -21.90 16.45 -13.82
C GLU A 256 -23.13 17.02 -13.09
N MET A 257 -23.60 16.36 -12.02
CA MET A 257 -24.65 16.90 -11.14
C MET A 257 -24.28 18.24 -10.52
N GLN A 258 -23.06 18.38 -10.00
CA GLN A 258 -22.59 19.66 -9.41
C GLN A 258 -22.58 20.80 -10.44
N LYS A 259 -22.39 20.48 -11.73
CA LYS A 259 -22.45 21.43 -12.85
C LYS A 259 -23.87 21.60 -13.40
N LYS A 260 -24.88 20.98 -12.76
CA LYS A 260 -26.28 20.95 -13.19
C LYS A 260 -26.50 20.37 -14.61
N ARG A 261 -25.57 19.52 -15.04
CA ARG A 261 -25.68 18.78 -16.30
C ARG A 261 -26.41 17.46 -16.07
N TRP A 262 -27.71 17.58 -15.78
CA TRP A 262 -28.52 16.45 -15.30
C TRP A 262 -28.58 15.27 -16.25
N ASP A 263 -28.68 15.51 -17.56
CA ASP A 263 -28.76 14.44 -18.56
C ASP A 263 -27.44 13.69 -18.69
N ASP A 264 -26.33 14.42 -18.66
CA ASP A 264 -24.99 13.80 -18.68
C ASP A 264 -24.79 12.94 -17.41
N ALA A 265 -25.18 13.47 -16.26
CA ALA A 265 -25.10 12.74 -14.99
C ALA A 265 -25.92 11.46 -15.00
N ILE A 266 -27.19 11.53 -15.51
CA ILE A 266 -28.04 10.34 -15.68
C ILE A 266 -27.37 9.31 -16.58
N CYS A 267 -26.76 9.74 -17.70
CA CYS A 267 -26.01 8.83 -18.58
C CYS A 267 -24.85 8.15 -17.85
N SER A 268 -24.07 8.92 -17.10
CA SER A 268 -22.93 8.38 -16.34
C SER A 268 -23.37 7.40 -15.25
N PHE A 269 -24.43 7.69 -14.49
CA PHE A 269 -24.98 6.75 -13.51
C PHE A 269 -25.58 5.50 -14.15
N LYS A 270 -26.22 5.60 -15.33
CA LYS A 270 -26.69 4.43 -16.08
C LYS A 270 -25.55 3.52 -16.52
N GLN A 271 -24.38 4.07 -16.87
CA GLN A 271 -23.18 3.26 -17.14
C GLN A 271 -22.73 2.50 -15.89
N ALA A 272 -22.76 3.14 -14.73
CA ALA A 272 -22.44 2.47 -13.47
C ALA A 272 -23.40 1.29 -13.18
N ILE A 273 -24.73 1.47 -13.39
CA ILE A 273 -25.75 0.45 -13.20
C ILE A 273 -25.61 -0.68 -14.25
N ALA A 274 -25.21 -0.37 -15.47
CA ALA A 274 -24.97 -1.38 -16.49
C ALA A 274 -23.81 -2.33 -16.12
N ILE A 275 -22.87 -1.85 -15.31
CA ILE A 275 -21.75 -2.64 -14.79
C ILE A 275 -22.18 -3.41 -13.52
N ASP A 276 -22.91 -2.76 -12.63
CA ASP A 276 -23.42 -3.33 -11.38
C ASP A 276 -24.86 -2.85 -11.13
N SER A 277 -25.82 -3.71 -11.45
CA SER A 277 -27.26 -3.41 -11.36
C SER A 277 -27.74 -3.12 -9.93
N ASN A 278 -26.98 -3.54 -8.92
CA ASN A 278 -27.28 -3.36 -7.50
C ASN A 278 -26.53 -2.19 -6.86
N TYR A 279 -25.95 -1.30 -7.70
CA TYR A 279 -25.20 -0.17 -7.17
C TYR A 279 -26.16 0.95 -6.74
N GLU A 280 -26.61 0.85 -5.52
CA GLU A 280 -27.68 1.65 -4.90
C GLU A 280 -27.46 3.16 -5.03
N GLN A 281 -26.23 3.63 -4.86
CA GLN A 281 -25.87 5.06 -4.96
C GLN A 281 -26.14 5.62 -6.35
N ALA A 282 -25.84 4.86 -7.41
CA ALA A 282 -26.11 5.30 -8.79
C ALA A 282 -27.61 5.36 -9.06
N VAL A 283 -28.39 4.37 -8.59
CA VAL A 283 -29.85 4.34 -8.73
C VAL A 283 -30.48 5.52 -8.03
N TYR A 284 -30.07 5.80 -6.79
CA TYR A 284 -30.50 6.96 -6.01
C TYR A 284 -30.21 8.27 -6.74
N ASN A 285 -28.96 8.46 -7.21
CA ASN A 285 -28.53 9.70 -7.86
C ASN A 285 -29.29 9.97 -9.16
N ILE A 286 -29.71 8.95 -9.91
CA ILE A 286 -30.61 9.15 -11.06
C ILE A 286 -31.96 9.74 -10.58
N GLY A 287 -32.52 9.22 -9.49
CA GLY A 287 -33.72 9.78 -8.88
C GLY A 287 -33.58 11.24 -8.52
N VAL A 288 -32.44 11.60 -7.88
CA VAL A 288 -32.10 12.99 -7.53
C VAL A 288 -32.00 13.87 -8.80
N CYS A 289 -31.33 13.39 -9.85
CA CYS A 289 -31.23 14.15 -11.11
C CYS A 289 -32.60 14.47 -11.73
N TYR A 290 -33.53 13.51 -11.73
CA TYR A 290 -34.89 13.73 -12.26
C TYR A 290 -35.69 14.70 -11.38
N VAL A 291 -35.55 14.67 -10.07
CA VAL A 291 -36.16 15.65 -9.16
C VAL A 291 -35.62 17.05 -9.48
N SER A 292 -34.30 17.20 -9.57
CA SER A 292 -33.65 18.49 -9.87
C SER A 292 -34.06 19.03 -11.23
N LYS A 293 -34.16 18.19 -12.25
CA LYS A 293 -34.69 18.58 -13.57
C LYS A 293 -36.14 19.07 -13.49
N ALA A 294 -37.00 18.37 -12.72
CA ALA A 294 -38.39 18.77 -12.53
C ALA A 294 -38.50 20.13 -11.86
N GLU A 295 -37.67 20.37 -10.83
CA GLU A 295 -37.62 21.64 -10.11
C GLU A 295 -37.13 22.79 -10.99
N GLU A 296 -36.04 22.63 -11.71
CA GLU A 296 -35.52 23.64 -12.62
C GLU A 296 -36.51 23.97 -13.74
N LEU A 297 -37.14 22.93 -14.33
CA LEU A 297 -38.15 23.15 -15.34
C LEU A 297 -39.35 23.88 -14.75
N ARG A 298 -39.85 23.49 -13.60
CA ARG A 298 -40.95 24.18 -12.90
C ARG A 298 -40.61 25.65 -12.67
N ASP A 299 -39.43 25.93 -12.14
CA ASP A 299 -39.03 27.29 -11.77
C ASP A 299 -38.84 28.17 -13.02
N SER A 300 -38.27 27.63 -14.10
CA SER A 300 -38.16 28.31 -15.38
C SER A 300 -39.51 28.64 -16.02
N LEU A 301 -40.46 27.70 -15.96
CA LEU A 301 -41.81 27.89 -16.50
C LEU A 301 -42.69 28.77 -15.64
N MET A 302 -42.46 28.82 -14.32
CA MET A 302 -43.17 29.75 -13.41
C MET A 302 -42.88 31.20 -13.71
N ASN A 303 -41.63 31.60 -13.93
CA ASN A 303 -41.15 32.92 -14.33
C ASN A 303 -42.12 34.07 -13.98
N GLY A 304 -42.44 34.26 -12.67
CA GLY A 304 -43.38 35.24 -12.17
C GLY A 304 -44.87 34.90 -12.27
N ARG A 305 -45.24 33.74 -12.82
CA ARG A 305 -46.64 33.27 -12.87
C ARG A 305 -47.07 32.64 -11.54
N ARG A 306 -48.34 32.85 -11.18
CA ARG A 306 -48.89 32.20 -9.95
C ARG A 306 -49.20 30.70 -10.10
N LYS A 307 -49.42 30.21 -11.33
CA LYS A 307 -49.76 28.81 -11.63
C LYS A 307 -49.19 28.41 -12.99
N LEU A 308 -48.74 27.15 -13.09
CA LEU A 308 -48.31 26.57 -14.37
C LEU A 308 -49.50 26.28 -15.28
N PRO A 309 -49.39 26.53 -16.61
CA PRO A 309 -50.31 26.03 -17.61
C PRO A 309 -50.45 24.50 -17.54
N LYS A 310 -51.62 23.98 -17.98
CA LYS A 310 -51.89 22.50 -17.88
C LYS A 310 -50.84 21.66 -18.61
N LYS A 311 -50.39 22.10 -19.81
CA LYS A 311 -49.37 21.40 -20.61
C LYS A 311 -48.07 21.33 -19.87
N ASP A 312 -47.58 22.46 -19.33
CA ASP A 312 -46.32 22.58 -18.64
C ASP A 312 -46.33 21.78 -17.34
N ARG A 313 -47.48 21.72 -16.65
CA ARG A 313 -47.71 20.96 -15.44
C ARG A 313 -47.57 19.45 -15.69
N ASN A 314 -48.07 18.97 -16.85
CA ASN A 314 -47.91 17.57 -17.21
C ASN A 314 -46.43 17.19 -17.47
N GLN A 315 -45.67 18.05 -18.13
CA GLN A 315 -44.24 17.80 -18.37
C GLN A 315 -43.44 17.72 -17.07
N VAL A 316 -43.67 18.64 -16.12
CA VAL A 316 -43.03 18.59 -14.79
C VAL A 316 -43.47 17.33 -14.03
N LYS A 317 -44.76 16.95 -14.12
CA LYS A 317 -45.28 15.74 -13.48
C LYS A 317 -44.62 14.48 -13.99
N GLU A 318 -44.37 14.36 -15.30
CA GLU A 318 -43.70 13.20 -15.91
C GLU A 318 -42.27 13.02 -15.36
N LEU A 319 -41.53 14.13 -15.17
CA LEU A 319 -40.19 14.07 -14.55
C LEU A 319 -40.25 13.57 -13.10
N TYR A 320 -41.21 14.06 -12.30
CA TYR A 320 -41.40 13.56 -10.95
C TYR A 320 -41.84 12.08 -10.90
N GLN A 321 -42.67 11.64 -11.84
CA GLN A 321 -43.04 10.23 -11.94
C GLN A 321 -41.83 9.35 -12.26
N THR A 322 -40.94 9.81 -13.16
CA THR A 322 -39.70 9.13 -13.48
C THR A 322 -38.77 9.10 -12.26
N ALA A 323 -38.63 10.20 -11.56
CA ALA A 323 -37.85 10.27 -10.32
C ALA A 323 -38.36 9.26 -9.28
N ARG A 324 -39.70 9.20 -9.11
CA ARG A 324 -40.35 8.26 -8.19
C ARG A 324 -39.98 6.80 -8.50
N THR A 325 -39.98 6.42 -9.77
CA THR A 325 -39.61 5.06 -10.20
C THR A 325 -38.22 4.69 -9.72
N TRP A 326 -37.22 5.58 -9.92
CA TRP A 326 -35.86 5.35 -9.48
C TRP A 326 -35.71 5.34 -7.95
N LEU A 327 -36.41 6.22 -7.24
CA LEU A 327 -36.39 6.26 -5.77
C LEU A 327 -37.04 5.02 -5.14
N VAL A 328 -38.13 4.48 -5.75
CA VAL A 328 -38.72 3.20 -5.34
C VAL A 328 -37.72 2.06 -5.58
N GLN A 329 -37.02 2.05 -6.72
CA GLN A 329 -35.99 1.05 -6.96
C GLN A 329 -34.86 1.16 -5.93
N THR A 330 -34.45 2.39 -5.55
CA THR A 330 -33.50 2.58 -4.45
C THR A 330 -33.99 1.95 -3.15
N SER A 331 -35.27 2.11 -2.81
CA SER A 331 -35.82 1.53 -1.58
C SER A 331 -35.79 0.00 -1.52
N VAL A 332 -35.79 -0.65 -2.68
CA VAL A 332 -35.67 -2.11 -2.80
C VAL A 332 -34.21 -2.57 -2.65
N LEU A 333 -33.27 -1.78 -3.16
CA LEU A 333 -31.85 -2.11 -3.14
C LEU A 333 -31.20 -1.77 -1.79
N ASP A 334 -31.60 -0.66 -1.16
CA ASP A 334 -31.05 -0.16 0.13
C ASP A 334 -31.72 -0.83 1.33
N ASP A 335 -31.66 -2.17 1.40
CA ASP A 335 -32.22 -2.98 2.49
C ASP A 335 -31.61 -2.66 3.86
N LYS A 336 -30.33 -2.27 3.87
CA LYS A 336 -29.58 -1.86 5.07
C LYS A 336 -29.78 -0.40 5.45
N GLN A 337 -30.58 0.34 4.72
CA GLN A 337 -30.89 1.75 4.95
C GLN A 337 -29.64 2.65 5.06
N GLN A 338 -28.62 2.38 4.24
CA GLN A 338 -27.37 3.15 4.21
C GLN A 338 -27.55 4.53 3.57
N ILE A 339 -28.52 4.66 2.63
CA ILE A 339 -28.85 5.93 1.96
C ILE A 339 -30.08 6.54 2.63
N VAL A 340 -29.91 7.18 3.76
CA VAL A 340 -31.00 7.77 4.56
C VAL A 340 -31.85 8.78 3.78
N ALA A 341 -31.26 9.46 2.80
CA ALA A 341 -31.93 10.56 2.09
C ALA A 341 -33.05 10.12 1.13
N TRP A 342 -33.09 8.87 0.66
CA TRP A 342 -34.10 8.45 -0.32
C TRP A 342 -35.52 8.46 0.23
N LYS A 343 -35.75 8.10 1.50
CA LYS A 343 -37.09 8.10 2.13
C LYS A 343 -37.69 9.50 2.13
N ARG A 344 -36.90 10.48 2.54
CA ARG A 344 -37.34 11.87 2.57
C ARG A 344 -37.68 12.35 1.16
N LEU A 345 -36.80 12.11 0.20
CA LEU A 345 -36.96 12.57 -1.18
C LEU A 345 -38.17 11.88 -1.85
N LEU A 346 -38.38 10.59 -1.62
CA LEU A 346 -39.56 9.88 -2.13
C LEU A 346 -40.86 10.45 -1.56
N ASN A 347 -40.91 10.73 -0.26
CA ASN A 347 -42.07 11.36 0.39
C ASN A 347 -42.37 12.75 -0.17
N GLU A 348 -41.31 13.54 -0.48
CA GLU A 348 -41.48 14.86 -1.10
C GLU A 348 -42.04 14.75 -2.53
N VAL A 349 -41.53 13.81 -3.32
CA VAL A 349 -42.05 13.49 -4.65
C VAL A 349 -43.50 13.00 -4.61
N ASP A 350 -43.85 12.12 -3.69
CA ASP A 350 -45.21 11.61 -3.54
C ASP A 350 -46.21 12.72 -3.18
N LYS A 351 -45.83 13.66 -2.30
CA LYS A 351 -46.65 14.86 -2.02
C LYS A 351 -46.87 15.71 -3.26
N VAL A 352 -45.83 15.96 -4.08
CA VAL A 352 -45.93 16.74 -5.32
C VAL A 352 -46.87 16.05 -6.33
N LEU A 353 -46.83 14.74 -6.39
CA LEU A 353 -47.70 13.92 -7.25
C LEU A 353 -49.13 13.76 -6.75
N GLY A 354 -49.41 14.17 -5.49
CA GLY A 354 -50.70 13.99 -4.84
C GLY A 354 -50.99 12.55 -4.43
N LEU A 355 -49.94 11.76 -4.20
CA LEU A 355 -50.01 10.38 -3.71
C LEU A 355 -50.03 10.40 -2.17
N GLN A 356 -50.89 9.59 -1.56
CA GLN A 356 -50.92 9.45 -0.11
C GLN A 356 -49.61 8.72 0.32
N THR A 357 -48.86 9.37 1.20
CA THR A 357 -47.74 8.67 1.88
C THR A 357 -48.32 7.67 2.85
N LYS A 358 -48.13 6.38 2.63
CA LYS A 358 -48.42 5.33 3.61
C LYS A 358 -47.40 5.32 4.73
#